data_b3592b3b98032615f72f97c7b716c049
#
_entry.id   b3592b3b98032615f72f97c7b716c049
#
_cell.length_a   1.000
_cell.length_b   1.000
_cell.length_c   1.000
_cell.angle_alpha   90.00
_cell.angle_beta   90.00
_cell.angle_gamma   90.00
#
_symmetry.space_group_name_H-M   'P 1'
#
loop_
_entity.id
_entity.type
_entity.pdbx_description
1 polymer ?
#
loop_
_entity_poly.entity_id
_entity_poly.type
_entity_poly.pdbx_seq_one_letter_code
_entity_poly.pdbx_strand_id
1 'polypeptide(L)'
;MQFSQLDRIIEIEAGKSIKGCRILRGDESYLRDHFPLFPVMPGVIILEALYQAASWLLRYSNDFTDTIVELREARNVKFQDFVQPGMELIVTAEIIKQEGSLFTFKVTGTVHGDIAVSARLLLDCYSMGERDSNRAYVDDDARAKYPKEFKRLFV
;
A
#
# COMPACT_ATOMS: atom_id res chain seq x y z
N MET A 1 5.23 -6.72 -9.92
CA MET A 1 6.03 -5.56 -9.52
C MET A 1 7.12 -6.00 -8.54
N GLN A 2 8.36 -5.66 -8.85
CA GLN A 2 9.52 -6.13 -8.05
C GLN A 2 9.53 -5.61 -6.62
N PHE A 3 8.92 -4.47 -6.37
CA PHE A 3 8.88 -3.86 -5.04
C PHE A 3 7.54 -4.03 -4.33
N SER A 4 6.80 -5.09 -4.65
CA SER A 4 5.53 -5.36 -3.98
C SER A 4 5.75 -5.69 -2.50
N GLN A 5 5.09 -4.98 -1.62
CA GLN A 5 5.11 -5.23 -0.18
C GLN A 5 3.84 -5.92 0.31
N LEU A 6 3.02 -6.42 -0.61
CA LEU A 6 1.87 -7.25 -0.30
C LEU A 6 2.03 -8.61 -0.96
N ASP A 7 1.79 -9.66 -0.19
CA ASP A 7 1.76 -11.03 -0.73
C ASP A 7 0.38 -11.36 -1.29
N ARG A 8 -0.66 -10.80 -0.68
CA ARG A 8 -2.04 -11.11 -1.05
C ARG A 8 -2.99 -10.01 -0.58
N ILE A 9 -4.04 -9.80 -1.35
CA ILE A 9 -5.21 -9.00 -0.93
C ILE A 9 -6.24 -10.00 -0.40
N ILE A 10 -6.66 -9.82 0.86
CA ILE A 10 -7.58 -10.73 1.54
C ILE A 10 -9.02 -10.38 1.21
N GLU A 11 -9.36 -9.10 1.30
CA GLU A 11 -10.69 -8.59 0.99
C GLU A 11 -10.61 -7.14 0.53
N ILE A 12 -11.57 -6.72 -0.29
CA ILE A 12 -11.64 -5.36 -0.80
C ILE A 12 -13.09 -4.97 -1.05
N GLU A 13 -13.43 -3.75 -0.67
CA GLU A 13 -14.74 -3.16 -0.95
C GLU A 13 -14.52 -1.80 -1.63
N ALA A 14 -14.94 -1.70 -2.89
CA ALA A 14 -14.74 -0.49 -3.70
C ALA A 14 -15.23 0.76 -2.98
N GLY A 15 -14.43 1.80 -2.98
CA GLY A 15 -14.76 3.08 -2.37
C GLY A 15 -14.73 3.08 -0.84
N LYS A 16 -14.36 2.00 -0.20
CA LYS A 16 -14.46 1.87 1.25
C LYS A 16 -13.18 1.37 1.92
N SER A 17 -12.82 0.10 1.73
CA SER A 17 -11.72 -0.50 2.47
C SER A 17 -11.03 -1.64 1.75
N ILE A 18 -9.82 -1.94 2.19
CA ILE A 18 -9.02 -3.06 1.72
C ILE A 18 -8.27 -3.69 2.90
N LYS A 19 -8.09 -5.00 2.84
CA LYS A 19 -7.26 -5.75 3.76
C LYS A 19 -6.30 -6.63 2.95
N GLY A 20 -5.03 -6.54 3.25
CA GLY A 20 -4.00 -7.35 2.62
C GLY A 20 -3.04 -7.92 3.64
N CYS A 21 -2.12 -8.75 3.19
CA CYS A 21 -1.10 -9.31 4.07
C CYS A 21 0.28 -9.31 3.46
N ARG A 22 1.27 -9.22 4.34
CA ARG A 22 2.69 -9.34 4.03
C ARG A 22 3.32 -10.29 5.04
N ILE A 23 3.92 -11.35 4.55
CA ILE A 23 4.67 -12.29 5.39
C ILE A 23 6.15 -11.90 5.30
N LEU A 24 6.76 -11.59 6.44
CA LEU A 24 8.19 -11.31 6.49
C LEU A 24 8.93 -12.64 6.56
N ARG A 25 9.71 -12.95 5.51
CA ARG A 25 10.31 -14.28 5.35
C ARG A 25 11.65 -14.44 6.06
N GLY A 26 12.44 -13.36 6.12
CA GLY A 26 13.76 -13.38 6.73
C GLY A 26 14.91 -13.27 5.73
N ASP A 27 14.65 -13.42 4.44
CA ASP A 27 15.64 -13.31 3.36
C ASP A 27 15.63 -11.95 2.65
N GLU A 28 14.77 -11.05 3.10
CA GLU A 28 14.70 -9.70 2.54
C GLU A 28 16.01 -8.96 2.74
N SER A 29 16.51 -8.32 1.69
CA SER A 29 17.83 -7.68 1.70
C SER A 29 17.98 -6.57 2.76
N TYR A 30 16.89 -5.84 3.05
CA TYR A 30 16.95 -4.76 4.05
C TYR A 30 17.14 -5.27 5.49
N LEU A 31 16.91 -6.55 5.75
CA LEU A 31 17.12 -7.13 7.09
C LEU A 31 18.59 -7.31 7.45
N ARG A 32 19.50 -7.29 6.46
CA ARG A 32 20.94 -7.45 6.71
C ARG A 32 21.50 -6.31 7.55
N ASP A 33 21.02 -5.11 7.33
CA ASP A 33 21.53 -3.90 7.97
C ASP A 33 20.60 -3.34 9.04
N HIS A 34 19.35 -3.78 9.04
CA HIS A 34 18.36 -3.29 10.01
C HIS A 34 18.27 -4.25 11.17
N PHE A 35 19.27 -4.11 12.02
CA PHE A 35 19.64 -4.86 13.23
C PHE A 35 19.99 -6.31 12.92
N PRO A 36 21.27 -6.56 12.50
CA PRO A 36 21.71 -7.92 12.11
C PRO A 36 21.46 -9.01 13.14
N LEU A 37 21.50 -8.68 14.44
CA LEU A 37 21.25 -9.63 15.53
C LEU A 37 19.79 -9.65 15.99
N PHE A 38 18.99 -8.70 15.52
CA PHE A 38 17.56 -8.59 15.82
C PHE A 38 16.86 -8.05 14.58
N PRO A 39 16.68 -8.89 13.55
CA PRO A 39 16.13 -8.41 12.28
C PRO A 39 14.67 -8.00 12.44
N VAL A 40 14.35 -6.79 12.01
CA VAL A 40 12.98 -6.25 12.01
C VAL A 40 12.72 -5.51 10.71
N MET A 41 11.48 -5.55 10.27
CA MET A 41 11.05 -4.80 9.10
C MET A 41 11.19 -3.30 9.36
N PRO A 42 11.94 -2.56 8.53
CA PRO A 42 12.07 -1.11 8.70
C PRO A 42 10.73 -0.39 8.65
N GLY A 43 10.55 0.63 9.50
CA GLY A 43 9.31 1.40 9.54
C GLY A 43 8.90 1.98 8.20
N VAL A 44 9.87 2.45 7.40
CA VAL A 44 9.60 3.00 6.07
C VAL A 44 9.04 1.93 5.12
N ILE A 45 9.46 0.67 5.26
CA ILE A 45 8.96 -0.44 4.46
C ILE A 45 7.55 -0.82 4.90
N ILE A 46 7.27 -0.80 6.21
CA ILE A 46 5.92 -1.00 6.74
C ILE A 46 4.97 0.06 6.17
N LEU A 47 5.42 1.32 6.19
CA LEU A 47 4.64 2.43 5.64
C LEU A 47 4.38 2.24 4.14
N GLU A 48 5.37 1.73 3.40
CA GLU A 48 5.21 1.40 1.98
C GLU A 48 4.13 0.32 1.77
N ALA A 49 4.08 -0.69 2.63
CA ALA A 49 3.03 -1.72 2.56
C ALA A 49 1.63 -1.11 2.77
N LEU A 50 1.50 -0.19 3.72
CA LEU A 50 0.25 0.54 3.97
C LEU A 50 -0.15 1.39 2.76
N TYR A 51 0.82 2.09 2.17
CA TYR A 51 0.61 2.90 0.97
C TYR A 51 0.15 2.02 -0.21
N GLN A 52 0.78 0.87 -0.41
CA GLN A 52 0.42 -0.02 -1.52
C GLN A 52 -1.00 -0.55 -1.36
N ALA A 53 -1.40 -0.92 -0.16
CA ALA A 53 -2.78 -1.34 0.10
C ALA A 53 -3.78 -0.23 -0.25
N ALA A 54 -3.54 0.99 0.22
CA ALA A 54 -4.39 2.13 -0.09
C ALA A 54 -4.43 2.42 -1.59
N SER A 55 -3.28 2.31 -2.28
CA SER A 55 -3.17 2.49 -3.72
C SER A 55 -4.01 1.49 -4.50
N TRP A 56 -3.98 0.22 -4.09
CA TRP A 56 -4.79 -0.81 -4.73
C TRP A 56 -6.27 -0.54 -4.55
N LEU A 57 -6.68 -0.06 -3.38
CA LEU A 57 -8.08 0.30 -3.16
C LEU A 57 -8.53 1.41 -4.12
N LEU A 58 -7.72 2.44 -4.32
CA LEU A 58 -8.06 3.52 -5.23
C LEU A 58 -8.11 3.05 -6.69
N ARG A 59 -7.13 2.27 -7.12
CA ARG A 59 -7.10 1.71 -8.48
C ARG A 59 -8.30 0.81 -8.74
N TYR A 60 -8.59 -0.08 -7.83
CA TYR A 60 -9.75 -0.97 -7.93
C TYR A 60 -11.06 -0.20 -7.95
N SER A 61 -11.20 0.81 -7.10
CA SER A 61 -12.43 1.59 -6.94
C SER A 61 -12.78 2.41 -8.17
N ASN A 62 -11.78 2.87 -8.94
CA ASN A 62 -12.03 3.61 -10.18
C ASN A 62 -11.82 2.77 -11.45
N ASP A 63 -11.81 1.46 -11.29
CA ASP A 63 -11.66 0.49 -12.39
C ASP A 63 -10.39 0.72 -13.21
N PHE A 64 -9.30 1.07 -12.53
CA PHE A 64 -7.96 1.28 -13.11
C PHE A 64 -7.90 2.40 -14.16
N THR A 65 -8.84 3.34 -14.13
CA THR A 65 -8.84 4.48 -15.07
C THR A 65 -7.82 5.55 -14.66
N ASP A 66 -7.74 5.88 -13.37
CA ASP A 66 -6.69 6.76 -12.85
C ASP A 66 -5.45 5.93 -12.53
N THR A 67 -4.31 6.36 -13.04
CA THR A 67 -3.11 5.52 -13.09
C THR A 67 -2.07 5.89 -12.06
N ILE A 68 -2.08 7.14 -11.60
CA ILE A 68 -1.11 7.66 -10.64
C ILE A 68 -1.76 7.75 -9.27
N VAL A 69 -1.11 7.17 -8.29
CA VAL A 69 -1.46 7.34 -6.88
C VAL A 69 -0.23 7.89 -6.17
N GLU A 70 -0.30 9.14 -5.78
CA GLU A 70 0.81 9.86 -5.18
C GLU A 70 0.58 10.06 -3.69
N LEU A 71 1.53 9.65 -2.87
CA LEU A 71 1.48 9.94 -1.43
C LEU A 71 1.82 11.40 -1.21
N ARG A 72 0.84 12.17 -0.76
CA ARG A 72 1.01 13.59 -0.44
C ARG A 72 1.53 13.80 0.96
N GLU A 73 1.03 13.02 1.91
CA GLU A 73 1.36 13.21 3.31
C GLU A 73 1.07 11.95 4.12
N ALA A 74 1.93 11.68 5.09
CA ALA A 74 1.69 10.68 6.12
C ALA A 74 1.62 11.41 7.45
N ARG A 75 0.50 11.25 8.18
CA ARG A 75 0.23 11.93 9.46
C ARG A 75 0.06 10.93 10.58
N ASN A 76 0.45 11.34 11.78
CA ASN A 76 0.20 10.58 13.01
C ASN A 76 0.72 9.14 12.91
N VAL A 77 1.89 8.97 12.28
CA VAL A 77 2.52 7.65 12.14
C VAL A 77 3.02 7.20 13.51
N LYS A 78 2.50 6.05 13.96
CA LYS A 78 2.88 5.44 15.23
C LYS A 78 3.30 4.01 15.01
N PHE A 79 4.53 3.70 15.39
CA PHE A 79 5.04 2.33 15.41
C PHE A 79 4.97 1.82 16.85
N GLN A 80 4.16 0.79 17.07
CA GLN A 80 3.87 0.29 18.42
C GLN A 80 4.49 -1.08 18.69
N ASP A 81 4.89 -1.80 17.63
CA ASP A 81 5.51 -3.11 17.75
C ASP A 81 6.41 -3.36 16.55
N PHE A 82 7.25 -4.39 16.66
CA PHE A 82 8.15 -4.82 15.61
C PHE A 82 7.52 -5.90 14.75
N VAL A 83 7.88 -5.91 13.46
CA VAL A 83 7.56 -7.01 12.54
C VAL A 83 8.84 -7.78 12.31
N GLN A 84 8.85 -9.03 12.77
CA GLN A 84 10.02 -9.92 12.71
C GLN A 84 9.82 -11.02 11.68
N PRO A 85 10.92 -11.66 11.21
CA PRO A 85 10.80 -12.80 10.31
C PRO A 85 9.85 -13.87 10.86
N GLY A 86 9.03 -14.41 9.97
CA GLY A 86 8.00 -15.38 10.31
C GLY A 86 6.65 -14.78 10.68
N MET A 87 6.58 -13.48 10.93
CA MET A 87 5.33 -12.81 11.26
C MET A 87 4.56 -12.41 10.01
N GLU A 88 3.23 -12.44 10.13
CA GLU A 88 2.32 -11.94 9.11
C GLU A 88 1.80 -10.56 9.52
N LEU A 89 2.09 -9.56 8.70
CA LEU A 89 1.56 -8.22 8.86
C LEU A 89 0.25 -8.12 8.08
N ILE A 90 -0.85 -7.88 8.78
CA ILE A 90 -2.14 -7.61 8.17
C ILE A 90 -2.29 -6.11 8.03
N VAL A 91 -2.39 -5.62 6.80
CA VAL A 91 -2.56 -4.20 6.52
C VAL A 91 -4.00 -3.91 6.15
N THR A 92 -4.56 -2.85 6.74
CA THR A 92 -5.92 -2.41 6.48
C THR A 92 -5.90 -0.94 6.13
N ALA A 93 -6.58 -0.57 5.05
CA ALA A 93 -6.73 0.82 4.65
C ALA A 93 -8.21 1.12 4.44
N GLU A 94 -8.66 2.25 4.97
CA GLU A 94 -10.06 2.67 4.93
C GLU A 94 -10.12 4.13 4.49
N ILE A 95 -10.95 4.42 3.49
CA ILE A 95 -11.18 5.80 3.04
C ILE A 95 -12.09 6.49 4.06
N ILE A 96 -11.59 7.58 4.65
CA ILE A 96 -12.37 8.36 5.63
C ILE A 96 -12.80 9.71 5.08
N LYS A 97 -12.19 10.19 4.00
CA LYS A 97 -12.52 11.48 3.40
C LYS A 97 -12.06 11.54 1.96
N GLN A 98 -12.82 12.21 1.11
CA GLN A 98 -12.43 12.51 -0.27
C GLN A 98 -12.72 13.98 -0.58
N GLU A 99 -11.71 14.67 -1.12
CA GLU A 99 -11.83 16.03 -1.62
C GLU A 99 -11.26 16.09 -3.04
N GLY A 100 -12.13 16.02 -4.05
CA GLY A 100 -11.67 15.92 -5.43
C GLY A 100 -10.86 14.65 -5.66
N SER A 101 -9.61 14.80 -6.11
CA SER A 101 -8.70 13.69 -6.34
C SER A 101 -7.91 13.28 -5.09
N LEU A 102 -8.06 14.02 -3.99
CA LEU A 102 -7.32 13.77 -2.75
C LEU A 102 -8.14 12.92 -1.79
N PHE A 103 -7.57 11.79 -1.38
CA PHE A 103 -8.21 10.84 -0.48
C PHE A 103 -7.45 10.75 0.83
N THR A 104 -8.17 10.78 1.94
CA THR A 104 -7.61 10.55 3.27
C THR A 104 -7.95 9.15 3.73
N PHE A 105 -6.93 8.40 4.14
CA PHE A 105 -7.06 7.04 4.62
C PHE A 105 -6.70 6.92 6.09
N LYS A 106 -7.44 6.09 6.79
CA LYS A 106 -6.99 5.51 8.06
C LYS A 106 -6.35 4.18 7.73
N VAL A 107 -5.08 4.00 8.11
CA VAL A 107 -4.34 2.78 7.83
C VAL A 107 -3.80 2.17 9.11
N THR A 108 -3.82 0.84 9.19
CA THR A 108 -3.28 0.08 10.31
C THR A 108 -2.58 -1.17 9.82
N GLY A 109 -1.55 -1.57 10.56
CA GLY A 109 -0.93 -2.87 10.37
C GLY A 109 -0.98 -3.63 11.70
N THR A 110 -1.38 -4.89 11.67
CA THR A 110 -1.50 -5.72 12.85
C THR A 110 -0.64 -6.98 12.72
N VAL A 111 -0.11 -7.44 13.84
CA VAL A 111 0.61 -8.71 13.96
C VAL A 111 -0.03 -9.46 15.13
N HIS A 112 -0.49 -10.68 14.88
CA HIS A 112 -1.19 -11.50 15.88
C HIS A 112 -2.40 -10.78 16.51
N GLY A 113 -3.08 -9.94 15.72
CA GLY A 113 -4.24 -9.19 16.19
C GLY A 113 -3.93 -7.89 16.93
N ASP A 114 -2.66 -7.63 17.25
CA ASP A 114 -2.25 -6.42 17.95
C ASP A 114 -1.74 -5.37 16.93
N ILE A 115 -2.05 -4.10 17.19
CA ILE A 115 -1.62 -3.01 16.31
C ILE A 115 -0.11 -2.84 16.40
N ALA A 116 0.59 -3.01 15.27
CA ALA A 116 2.02 -2.74 15.15
C ALA A 116 2.29 -1.34 14.62
N VAL A 117 1.39 -0.83 13.78
CA VAL A 117 1.53 0.49 13.15
C VAL A 117 0.16 1.09 12.89
N SER A 118 0.05 2.41 13.02
CA SER A 118 -1.13 3.16 12.59
C SER A 118 -0.70 4.49 11.99
N ALA A 119 -1.49 4.99 11.05
CA ALA A 119 -1.21 6.27 10.42
C ALA A 119 -2.45 6.80 9.70
N ARG A 120 -2.36 8.04 9.25
CA ARG A 120 -3.26 8.61 8.24
C ARG A 120 -2.45 8.94 7.01
N LEU A 121 -2.93 8.50 5.85
CA LEU A 121 -2.28 8.76 4.58
C LEU A 121 -3.18 9.64 3.72
N LEU A 122 -2.59 10.63 3.08
CA LEU A 122 -3.27 11.46 2.08
C LEU A 122 -2.70 11.10 0.72
N LEU A 123 -3.54 10.57 -0.16
CA LEU A 123 -3.17 10.12 -1.49
C LEU A 123 -3.92 10.92 -2.54
N ASP A 124 -3.18 11.36 -3.55
CA ASP A 124 -3.73 12.02 -4.73
C ASP A 124 -3.78 11.02 -5.88
N CYS A 125 -4.98 10.83 -6.45
CA CYS A 125 -5.22 9.83 -7.50
C CYS A 125 -5.65 10.53 -8.79
N TYR A 126 -4.88 10.33 -9.87
CA TYR A 126 -5.11 11.01 -11.14
C TYR A 126 -4.49 10.25 -12.30
N SER A 127 -4.82 10.65 -13.52
CA SER A 127 -4.14 10.14 -14.71
C SER A 127 -3.03 11.11 -15.13
N MET A 128 -1.90 10.57 -15.58
CA MET A 128 -0.75 11.38 -15.96
C MET A 128 -1.11 12.35 -17.10
N GLY A 129 -1.94 11.91 -18.07
CA GLY A 129 -2.37 12.72 -19.20
C GLY A 129 -3.19 13.94 -18.81
N GLU A 130 -3.83 13.95 -17.64
CA GLU A 130 -4.55 15.12 -17.12
C GLU A 130 -3.60 16.24 -16.71
N ARG A 131 -2.39 15.89 -16.31
CA ARG A 131 -1.37 16.83 -15.84
C ARG A 131 -0.34 17.18 -16.91
N ASP A 132 -0.05 16.23 -17.78
CA ASP A 132 0.94 16.38 -18.86
C ASP A 132 0.53 15.50 -20.03
N SER A 133 -0.08 16.10 -21.06
CA SER A 133 -0.55 15.37 -22.25
C SER A 133 0.57 14.66 -23.02
N ASN A 134 1.81 15.15 -22.93
CA ASN A 134 2.96 14.52 -23.57
C ASN A 134 3.38 13.21 -22.88
N ARG A 135 2.89 12.96 -21.66
CA ARG A 135 3.20 11.77 -20.88
C ARG A 135 1.99 10.84 -20.71
N ALA A 136 0.96 11.02 -21.53
CA ALA A 136 -0.24 10.17 -21.49
C ALA A 136 0.07 8.69 -21.76
N TYR A 137 1.18 8.37 -22.43
CA TYR A 137 1.61 6.98 -22.64
C TYR A 137 1.84 6.22 -21.33
N VAL A 138 2.17 6.92 -20.25
CA VAL A 138 2.33 6.30 -18.93
C VAL A 138 1.01 5.69 -18.47
N ASP A 139 -0.12 6.33 -18.80
CA ASP A 139 -1.44 5.83 -18.45
C ASP A 139 -1.76 4.52 -19.17
N ASP A 140 -1.42 4.44 -20.45
CA ASP A 140 -1.68 3.25 -21.26
C ASP A 140 -0.90 2.05 -20.70
N ASP A 141 0.37 2.24 -20.36
CA ASP A 141 1.20 1.21 -19.75
C ASP A 141 0.62 0.74 -18.42
N ALA A 142 0.21 1.68 -17.57
CA ALA A 142 -0.36 1.39 -16.26
C ALA A 142 -1.69 0.65 -16.37
N ARG A 143 -2.57 1.06 -17.27
CA ARG A 143 -3.86 0.40 -17.50
C ARG A 143 -3.71 -1.03 -18.03
N ALA A 144 -2.63 -1.32 -18.74
CA ALA A 144 -2.31 -2.69 -19.16
C ALA A 144 -1.73 -3.53 -18.03
N LYS A 145 -0.92 -2.95 -17.17
CA LYS A 145 -0.11 -3.64 -16.15
C LYS A 145 -0.85 -3.88 -14.84
N TYR A 146 -1.45 -2.85 -14.25
CA TYR A 146 -2.01 -2.93 -12.90
C TYR A 146 -3.18 -3.91 -12.74
N PRO A 147 -4.13 -4.03 -13.69
CA PRO A 147 -5.18 -5.05 -13.55
C PRO A 147 -4.64 -6.46 -13.47
N LYS A 148 -3.55 -6.76 -14.20
CA LYS A 148 -2.91 -8.09 -14.17
C LYS A 148 -2.24 -8.34 -12.82
N GLU A 149 -1.55 -7.36 -12.26
CA GLU A 149 -0.95 -7.48 -10.94
C GLU A 149 -2.00 -7.63 -9.85
N PHE A 150 -3.10 -6.90 -9.95
CA PHE A 150 -4.21 -7.01 -9.02
C PHE A 150 -4.77 -8.44 -8.99
N LYS A 151 -5.00 -9.04 -10.15
CA LYS A 151 -5.49 -10.42 -10.24
C LYS A 151 -4.55 -11.43 -9.60
N ARG A 152 -3.25 -11.17 -9.65
CA ARG A 152 -2.25 -12.02 -9.00
C ARG A 152 -2.33 -11.93 -7.48
N LEU A 153 -2.65 -10.76 -6.94
CA LEU A 153 -2.73 -10.51 -5.50
C LEU A 153 -4.08 -10.93 -4.90
N PHE A 154 -5.14 -10.71 -5.65
CA PHE A 154 -6.52 -10.98 -5.18
C PHE A 154 -7.08 -12.22 -5.90
N VAL A 155 -6.73 -13.36 -5.38
CA VAL A 155 -7.14 -14.66 -5.95
C VAL A 155 -8.26 -15.27 -5.13
#